data_2be825a3dd2f97c590355aa9e53522ae
#
_entry.id   2be825a3dd2f97c590355aa9e53522ae
#
_cell.length_a   1.000
_cell.length_b   1.000
_cell.length_c   1.000
_cell.angle_alpha   90.00
_cell.angle_beta   90.00
_cell.angle_gamma   90.00
#
_symmetry.space_group_name_H-M   'P 1'
#
loop_
_entity.id
_entity.type
_entity.pdbx_description
1 polymer ?
#
loop_
_entity_poly.entity_id
_entity_poly.type
_entity_poly.pdbx_seq_one_letter_code
_entity_poly.pdbx_strand_id
1 'polypeptide(L)'
;MPPGVAHSLLGVPVLRTWGTRAWFRRPVTIFALTVLTGSVGACAGGDTPPAAPPAAASAAASPAPQPEFCGAVIDLLQVLEVGPDISSTSTPQDVATALQAFGAQVEPPLATLERAMPDLIRPDVETLGRQARSAVATKTSAPLDTPEVDAALSRLRVNSVRQCGIKEVRVISNEYRYEGMPSNLVGGAFDLTLINLGVEPHEMRVFRIQEGEQRPFATLIALPQDQADDVLTLVEPTPSAKPGSNDADVMKLTPGRYGIACLQTQGSTPTTDGAGPLHATLGEAVEFTVQ
;
A
#
# COMPACT_ATOMS: atom_id res chain seq x y z
N MET A 1 40.04 50.98 -15.72
CA MET A 1 39.66 49.63 -16.18
C MET A 1 39.27 48.80 -14.98
N PRO A 2 37.98 48.47 -14.77
CA PRO A 2 37.58 47.50 -13.74
C PRO A 2 37.55 46.10 -14.37
N PRO A 3 37.83 45.02 -13.58
CA PRO A 3 37.84 43.63 -14.06
C PRO A 3 36.43 43.07 -14.20
N GLY A 4 36.27 42.23 -15.21
CA GLY A 4 35.02 41.65 -15.66
C GLY A 4 34.36 40.73 -14.66
N VAL A 5 33.03 40.82 -14.65
CA VAL A 5 32.10 39.92 -13.95
C VAL A 5 31.97 38.65 -14.79
N ALA A 6 32.48 37.54 -14.27
CA ALA A 6 32.21 36.23 -14.81
C ALA A 6 30.77 35.82 -14.44
N HIS A 7 29.89 35.73 -15.43
CA HIS A 7 28.60 35.08 -15.31
C HIS A 7 28.81 33.58 -15.15
N SER A 8 28.57 33.07 -13.94
CA SER A 8 28.40 31.63 -13.69
C SER A 8 26.98 31.25 -14.07
N LEU A 9 26.81 30.71 -15.27
CA LEU A 9 25.66 29.92 -15.68
C LEU A 9 25.83 28.52 -15.09
N LEU A 10 24.74 28.01 -14.54
CA LEU A 10 24.40 26.60 -14.29
C LEU A 10 23.98 26.36 -12.84
N GLY A 11 22.84 26.93 -12.46
CA GLY A 11 21.97 26.36 -11.45
C GLY A 11 20.92 25.53 -12.14
N VAL A 12 21.21 24.27 -12.47
CA VAL A 12 20.17 23.28 -12.76
C VAL A 12 19.53 22.96 -11.40
N PRO A 13 18.21 23.20 -11.20
CA PRO A 13 17.56 22.76 -9.98
C PRO A 13 17.65 21.23 -9.96
N VAL A 14 18.35 20.69 -8.99
CA VAL A 14 18.28 19.27 -8.67
C VAL A 14 16.82 19.03 -8.25
N LEU A 15 16.03 18.46 -9.15
CA LEU A 15 14.73 17.92 -8.83
C LEU A 15 14.94 16.94 -7.65
N ARG A 16 14.58 17.36 -6.45
CA ARG A 16 14.37 16.42 -5.35
C ARG A 16 13.23 15.52 -5.81
N THR A 17 13.60 14.37 -6.33
CA THR A 17 12.64 13.30 -6.61
C THR A 17 11.92 13.01 -5.30
N TRP A 18 10.61 13.14 -5.28
CA TRP A 18 9.74 12.53 -4.28
C TRP A 18 10.24 11.08 -4.16
N GLY A 19 10.86 10.75 -3.02
CA GLY A 19 11.65 9.54 -2.89
C GLY A 19 10.90 8.33 -3.44
N THR A 20 11.29 7.87 -4.61
CA THR A 20 10.87 6.58 -5.12
C THR A 20 11.55 5.54 -4.24
N ARG A 21 10.87 5.12 -3.18
CA ARG A 21 11.28 3.92 -2.45
C ARG A 21 11.12 2.76 -3.40
N ALA A 22 12.18 2.39 -4.08
CA ALA A 22 12.23 1.21 -4.93
C ALA A 22 12.21 -0.04 -4.03
N TRP A 23 11.08 -0.32 -3.43
CA TRP A 23 10.78 -1.63 -2.89
C TRP A 23 10.45 -2.52 -4.07
N PHE A 24 11.41 -3.31 -4.51
CA PHE A 24 11.18 -4.39 -5.46
C PHE A 24 10.32 -5.48 -4.81
N ARG A 25 9.01 -5.26 -4.67
CA ARG A 25 8.08 -6.33 -4.34
C ARG A 25 8.13 -7.33 -5.49
N ARG A 26 8.62 -8.54 -5.22
CA ARG A 26 8.68 -9.64 -6.19
C ARG A 26 7.25 -10.06 -6.55
N PRO A 27 6.99 -10.44 -7.82
CA PRO A 27 5.64 -10.85 -8.22
C PRO A 27 5.21 -12.10 -7.44
N VAL A 28 4.01 -12.05 -6.87
CA VAL A 28 3.33 -13.25 -6.37
C VAL A 28 2.97 -14.09 -7.58
N THR A 29 3.65 -15.21 -7.78
CA THR A 29 3.34 -16.19 -8.83
C THR A 29 2.04 -16.89 -8.43
N ILE A 30 0.95 -16.57 -9.11
CA ILE A 30 -0.32 -17.28 -8.96
C ILE A 30 -0.14 -18.67 -9.57
N PHE A 31 -0.06 -19.70 -8.74
CA PHE A 31 -0.16 -21.08 -9.21
C PHE A 31 -1.58 -21.35 -9.72
N ALA A 32 -1.71 -21.55 -11.02
CA ALA A 32 -2.94 -22.01 -11.63
C ALA A 32 -3.29 -23.41 -11.08
N LEU A 33 -4.38 -23.49 -10.34
CA LEU A 33 -4.94 -24.74 -9.84
C LEU A 33 -5.56 -25.50 -11.02
N THR A 34 -4.91 -26.53 -11.51
CA THR A 34 -5.43 -27.43 -12.54
C THR A 34 -6.54 -28.28 -11.92
N VAL A 35 -7.77 -28.04 -12.33
CA VAL A 35 -8.93 -28.86 -11.94
C VAL A 35 -8.85 -30.17 -12.73
N LEU A 36 -8.58 -31.28 -12.05
CA LEU A 36 -8.73 -32.63 -12.57
C LEU A 36 -10.22 -33.00 -12.54
N THR A 37 -10.81 -33.11 -13.70
CA THR A 37 -12.15 -33.68 -13.90
C THR A 37 -12.06 -35.21 -13.75
N GLY A 38 -12.52 -35.71 -12.61
CA GLY A 38 -12.69 -37.14 -12.34
C GLY A 38 -14.04 -37.64 -12.85
N SER A 39 -14.00 -38.71 -13.60
CA SER A 39 -15.10 -39.38 -14.27
C SER A 39 -16.13 -39.98 -13.30
N VAL A 40 -17.43 -39.84 -13.65
CA VAL A 40 -18.58 -40.40 -12.95
C VAL A 40 -18.70 -41.87 -13.27
N GLY A 41 -18.54 -42.73 -12.26
CA GLY A 41 -18.92 -44.15 -12.32
C GLY A 41 -20.32 -44.32 -11.72
N ALA A 42 -21.26 -44.78 -12.55
CA ALA A 42 -22.60 -45.15 -12.11
C ALA A 42 -22.57 -46.57 -11.51
N CYS A 43 -23.08 -46.73 -10.29
CA CYS A 43 -23.54 -48.05 -9.77
C CYS A 43 -24.94 -47.87 -9.17
N ALA A 44 -25.81 -48.73 -9.62
CA ALA A 44 -27.21 -48.83 -9.23
C ALA A 44 -27.38 -49.61 -7.92
N GLY A 45 -28.44 -49.27 -7.17
CA GLY A 45 -29.21 -50.20 -6.37
C GLY A 45 -29.08 -50.10 -4.86
N GLY A 46 -30.17 -49.79 -4.19
CA GLY A 46 -30.38 -50.00 -2.75
C GLY A 46 -31.27 -48.94 -2.10
N ASP A 47 -32.60 -49.20 -2.08
CA ASP A 47 -33.54 -48.40 -1.33
C ASP A 47 -33.32 -48.57 0.18
N THR A 48 -32.70 -47.56 0.79
CA THR A 48 -32.74 -47.35 2.24
C THR A 48 -33.23 -45.93 2.48
N PRO A 49 -34.25 -45.69 3.32
CA PRO A 49 -34.75 -44.35 3.58
C PRO A 49 -33.64 -43.48 4.19
N PRO A 50 -33.47 -42.23 3.76
CA PRO A 50 -32.43 -41.37 4.23
C PRO A 50 -32.62 -41.07 5.72
N ALA A 51 -31.62 -41.39 6.52
CA ALA A 51 -31.51 -40.88 7.88
C ALA A 51 -31.53 -39.35 7.86
N ALA A 52 -32.33 -38.76 8.76
CA ALA A 52 -32.36 -37.31 8.91
C ALA A 52 -30.93 -36.72 9.08
N PRO A 53 -30.60 -35.64 8.35
CA PRO A 53 -29.30 -35.05 8.51
C PRO A 53 -29.12 -34.60 9.98
N PRO A 54 -27.93 -34.81 10.58
CA PRO A 54 -27.64 -34.29 11.91
C PRO A 54 -27.87 -32.79 11.88
N ALA A 55 -28.58 -32.28 12.90
CA ALA A 55 -28.82 -30.85 13.05
C ALA A 55 -27.44 -30.15 12.95
N ALA A 56 -27.31 -29.26 11.97
CA ALA A 56 -26.09 -28.46 11.79
C ALA A 56 -25.86 -27.75 13.11
N ALA A 57 -24.76 -28.13 13.78
CA ALA A 57 -24.28 -27.39 14.94
C ALA A 57 -24.10 -25.93 14.49
N SER A 58 -24.93 -25.05 15.07
CA SER A 58 -24.85 -23.61 14.82
C SER A 58 -23.42 -23.22 15.20
N ALA A 59 -22.59 -22.94 14.20
CA ALA A 59 -21.26 -22.41 14.45
C ALA A 59 -21.48 -21.12 15.24
N ALA A 60 -21.02 -21.11 16.50
CA ALA A 60 -21.06 -19.91 17.32
C ALA A 60 -20.35 -18.80 16.52
N ALA A 61 -21.08 -17.73 16.21
CA ALA A 61 -20.52 -16.59 15.54
C ALA A 61 -19.34 -16.10 16.38
N SER A 62 -18.15 -16.01 15.78
CA SER A 62 -17.00 -15.44 16.45
C SER A 62 -17.39 -14.06 16.98
N PRO A 63 -17.05 -13.70 18.23
CA PRO A 63 -17.34 -12.38 18.76
C PRO A 63 -16.77 -11.31 17.84
N ALA A 64 -17.52 -10.21 17.67
CA ALA A 64 -17.06 -9.07 16.87
C ALA A 64 -15.70 -8.58 17.40
N PRO A 65 -14.74 -8.28 16.52
CA PRO A 65 -13.42 -7.82 16.94
C PRO A 65 -13.53 -6.57 17.78
N GLN A 66 -12.73 -6.47 18.84
CA GLN A 66 -12.67 -5.29 19.70
C GLN A 66 -12.16 -4.08 18.91
N PRO A 67 -12.69 -2.87 19.13
CA PRO A 67 -12.21 -1.66 18.44
C PRO A 67 -10.70 -1.41 18.60
N GLU A 68 -10.13 -1.74 19.77
CA GLU A 68 -8.68 -1.64 20.02
C GLU A 68 -7.87 -2.57 19.12
N PHE A 69 -8.35 -3.79 18.89
CA PHE A 69 -7.74 -4.74 17.97
C PHE A 69 -7.69 -4.19 16.55
N CYS A 70 -8.82 -3.69 16.05
CA CYS A 70 -8.90 -3.14 14.69
C CYS A 70 -8.04 -1.88 14.53
N GLY A 71 -7.99 -1.02 15.54
CA GLY A 71 -7.08 0.11 15.56
C GLY A 71 -5.63 -0.32 15.45
N ALA A 72 -5.21 -1.25 16.31
CA ALA A 72 -3.82 -1.71 16.33
C ALA A 72 -3.39 -2.45 15.06
N VAL A 73 -4.26 -3.27 14.46
CA VAL A 73 -3.91 -3.98 13.22
C VAL A 73 -3.78 -3.03 12.04
N ILE A 74 -4.62 -1.99 11.95
CA ILE A 74 -4.52 -0.98 10.91
C ILE A 74 -3.24 -0.16 11.10
N ASP A 75 -2.92 0.27 12.33
CA ASP A 75 -1.69 1.00 12.62
C ASP A 75 -0.44 0.16 12.30
N LEU A 76 -0.45 -1.13 12.62
CA LEU A 76 0.65 -2.04 12.29
C LEU A 76 0.83 -2.18 10.78
N LEU A 77 -0.27 -2.39 10.04
CA LEU A 77 -0.21 -2.49 8.57
C LEU A 77 0.36 -1.21 7.96
N GLN A 78 -0.14 -0.03 8.32
CA GLN A 78 0.38 1.23 7.81
C GLN A 78 1.89 1.39 8.05
N VAL A 79 2.37 1.13 9.26
CA VAL A 79 3.80 1.26 9.58
C VAL A 79 4.65 0.26 8.81
N LEU A 80 4.18 -1.00 8.66
CA LEU A 80 4.92 -2.04 7.94
C LEU A 80 4.91 -1.83 6.43
N GLU A 81 3.82 -1.33 5.86
CA GLU A 81 3.69 -1.01 4.43
C GLU A 81 4.53 0.22 4.06
N VAL A 82 4.60 1.24 4.93
CA VAL A 82 5.53 2.38 4.76
C VAL A 82 6.98 1.95 4.91
N GLY A 83 7.26 1.09 5.89
CA GLY A 83 8.62 0.64 6.19
C GLY A 83 9.53 1.74 6.78
N PRO A 84 10.82 1.43 7.01
CA PRO A 84 11.80 2.40 7.49
C PRO A 84 12.20 3.39 6.38
N ASP A 85 12.45 4.66 6.74
CA ASP A 85 12.86 5.71 5.79
C ASP A 85 14.33 5.57 5.37
N ILE A 86 14.58 4.67 4.42
CA ILE A 86 15.90 4.35 3.89
C ILE A 86 15.91 4.61 2.39
N SER A 87 16.91 5.36 1.92
CA SER A 87 17.16 5.62 0.50
C SER A 87 18.46 4.96 0.04
N SER A 88 18.69 4.92 -1.27
CA SER A 88 19.96 4.43 -1.85
C SER A 88 21.18 5.27 -1.47
N THR A 89 20.97 6.50 -0.96
CA THR A 89 22.02 7.42 -0.51
C THR A 89 22.21 7.43 1.00
N SER A 90 21.41 6.64 1.76
CA SER A 90 21.49 6.57 3.22
C SER A 90 22.80 5.96 3.66
N THR A 91 23.48 6.63 4.61
CA THR A 91 24.67 6.09 5.27
C THR A 91 24.28 4.95 6.23
N PRO A 92 25.20 4.08 6.67
CA PRO A 92 24.92 3.07 7.69
C PRO A 92 24.35 3.66 9.00
N GLN A 93 24.73 4.88 9.35
CA GLN A 93 24.19 5.58 10.52
C GLN A 93 22.73 6.04 10.28
N ASP A 94 22.43 6.55 9.08
CA ASP A 94 21.06 6.93 8.71
C ASP A 94 20.14 5.71 8.70
N VAL A 95 20.60 4.59 8.15
CA VAL A 95 19.88 3.30 8.18
C VAL A 95 19.59 2.87 9.61
N ALA A 96 20.58 2.92 10.49
CA ALA A 96 20.39 2.55 11.90
C ALA A 96 19.36 3.46 12.59
N THR A 97 19.42 4.77 12.32
CA THR A 97 18.48 5.76 12.88
C THR A 97 17.05 5.54 12.36
N ALA A 98 16.90 5.32 11.05
CA ALA A 98 15.61 5.04 10.42
C ALA A 98 14.98 3.75 10.97
N LEU A 99 15.77 2.68 11.15
CA LEU A 99 15.30 1.43 11.74
C LEU A 99 14.90 1.57 13.22
N GLN A 100 15.60 2.40 14.00
CA GLN A 100 15.19 2.69 15.37
C GLN A 100 13.84 3.44 15.40
N ALA A 101 13.67 4.45 14.54
CA ALA A 101 12.41 5.17 14.42
C ALA A 101 11.25 4.26 13.98
N PHE A 102 11.51 3.39 13.00
CA PHE A 102 10.56 2.36 12.55
C PHE A 102 10.17 1.42 13.68
N GLY A 103 11.14 0.88 14.43
CA GLY A 103 10.88 0.01 15.58
C GLY A 103 10.00 0.68 16.63
N ALA A 104 10.25 1.96 16.93
CA ALA A 104 9.45 2.74 17.87
C ALA A 104 7.99 2.92 17.42
N GLN A 105 7.71 2.88 16.11
CA GLN A 105 6.36 2.94 15.55
C GLN A 105 5.68 1.57 15.51
N VAL A 106 6.43 0.49 15.30
CA VAL A 106 5.92 -0.88 15.22
C VAL A 106 5.55 -1.46 16.60
N GLU A 107 6.33 -1.16 17.65
CA GLU A 107 6.15 -1.78 18.97
C GLU A 107 4.79 -1.50 19.65
N PRO A 108 4.23 -0.27 19.63
CA PRO A 108 2.94 -0.02 20.30
C PRO A 108 1.77 -0.84 19.74
N PRO A 109 1.54 -0.91 18.39
CA PRO A 109 0.50 -1.75 17.85
C PRO A 109 0.78 -3.24 18.06
N LEU A 110 2.02 -3.72 17.96
CA LEU A 110 2.38 -5.10 18.27
C LEU A 110 2.02 -5.46 19.71
N ALA A 111 2.41 -4.65 20.69
CA ALA A 111 2.11 -4.89 22.09
C ALA A 111 0.60 -4.94 22.39
N THR A 112 -0.21 -4.19 21.65
CA THR A 112 -1.67 -4.25 21.74
C THR A 112 -2.21 -5.56 21.15
N LEU A 113 -1.73 -5.96 19.98
CA LEU A 113 -2.12 -7.21 19.32
C LEU A 113 -1.71 -8.45 20.11
N GLU A 114 -0.51 -8.49 20.67
CA GLU A 114 0.00 -9.62 21.49
C GLU A 114 -0.91 -9.94 22.68
N ARG A 115 -1.65 -8.94 23.22
CA ARG A 115 -2.58 -9.15 24.34
C ARG A 115 -3.94 -9.73 23.93
N ALA A 116 -4.42 -9.47 22.72
CA ALA A 116 -5.81 -9.73 22.39
C ALA A 116 -6.05 -10.12 20.91
N MET A 117 -5.04 -10.66 20.21
CA MET A 117 -5.23 -11.04 18.81
C MET A 117 -5.92 -12.39 18.64
N PRO A 118 -6.80 -12.55 17.63
CA PRO A 118 -7.36 -13.83 17.22
C PRO A 118 -6.27 -14.81 16.77
N ASP A 119 -6.47 -16.11 17.05
CA ASP A 119 -5.50 -17.16 16.65
C ASP A 119 -5.25 -17.21 15.15
N LEU A 120 -6.24 -16.84 14.34
CA LEU A 120 -6.14 -16.81 12.88
C LEU A 120 -5.01 -15.93 12.34
N ILE A 121 -4.74 -14.79 12.98
CA ILE A 121 -3.70 -13.84 12.53
C ILE A 121 -2.42 -13.90 13.36
N ARG A 122 -2.45 -14.64 14.48
CA ARG A 122 -1.31 -14.74 15.41
C ARG A 122 0.00 -15.10 14.72
N PRO A 123 0.08 -16.14 13.84
CA PRO A 123 1.34 -16.52 13.19
C PRO A 123 1.90 -15.38 12.32
N ASP A 124 1.02 -14.60 11.67
CA ASP A 124 1.44 -13.51 10.81
C ASP A 124 1.98 -12.33 11.64
N VAL A 125 1.28 -11.93 12.70
CA VAL A 125 1.72 -10.86 13.61
C VAL A 125 3.03 -11.22 14.29
N GLU A 126 3.19 -12.47 14.77
CA GLU A 126 4.44 -12.94 15.37
C GLU A 126 5.61 -12.94 14.37
N THR A 127 5.36 -13.34 13.12
CA THR A 127 6.36 -13.30 12.06
C THR A 127 6.79 -11.86 11.78
N LEU A 128 5.83 -10.96 11.55
CA LEU A 128 6.10 -9.56 11.25
C LEU A 128 6.82 -8.86 12.41
N GLY A 129 6.39 -9.07 13.65
CA GLY A 129 7.05 -8.53 14.84
C GLY A 129 8.48 -9.03 15.02
N ARG A 130 8.71 -10.33 14.83
CA ARG A 130 10.06 -10.92 14.88
C ARG A 130 10.98 -10.31 13.82
N GLN A 131 10.53 -10.17 12.57
CA GLN A 131 11.33 -9.62 11.49
C GLN A 131 11.60 -8.12 11.67
N ALA A 132 10.62 -7.34 12.13
CA ALA A 132 10.81 -5.94 12.46
C ALA A 132 11.87 -5.75 13.57
N ARG A 133 11.76 -6.51 14.67
CA ARG A 133 12.77 -6.48 15.75
C ARG A 133 14.14 -6.94 15.29
N SER A 134 14.21 -7.93 14.40
CA SER A 134 15.46 -8.39 13.79
C SER A 134 16.11 -7.30 12.94
N ALA A 135 15.34 -6.57 12.13
CA ALA A 135 15.86 -5.46 11.32
C ALA A 135 16.48 -4.35 12.21
N VAL A 136 15.81 -3.97 13.31
CA VAL A 136 16.33 -3.01 14.29
C VAL A 136 17.62 -3.51 14.93
N ALA A 137 17.65 -4.78 15.37
CA ALA A 137 18.79 -5.36 16.07
C ALA A 137 20.01 -5.51 15.16
N THR A 138 19.81 -5.91 13.90
CA THR A 138 20.89 -6.10 12.92
C THR A 138 21.27 -4.83 12.17
N LYS A 139 20.50 -3.75 12.36
CA LYS A 139 20.67 -2.45 11.67
C LYS A 139 20.67 -2.57 10.14
N THR A 140 19.79 -3.44 9.61
CA THR A 140 19.59 -3.64 8.18
C THR A 140 18.11 -3.94 7.88
N SER A 141 17.62 -3.50 6.72
CA SER A 141 16.25 -3.80 6.28
C SER A 141 16.07 -5.24 5.77
N ALA A 142 17.14 -5.99 5.53
CA ALA A 142 17.09 -7.32 4.94
C ALA A 142 16.08 -8.29 5.58
N PRO A 143 15.86 -8.31 6.93
CA PRO A 143 14.81 -9.13 7.53
C PRO A 143 13.39 -8.78 7.08
N LEU A 144 13.15 -7.54 6.63
CA LEU A 144 11.85 -7.05 6.16
C LEU A 144 11.62 -7.40 4.68
N ASP A 145 12.69 -7.64 3.91
CA ASP A 145 12.65 -7.87 2.46
C ASP A 145 12.60 -9.37 2.13
N THR A 146 11.71 -10.13 2.76
CA THR A 146 11.61 -11.57 2.56
C THR A 146 10.23 -11.98 2.07
N PRO A 147 10.12 -13.05 1.24
CA PRO A 147 8.83 -13.59 0.81
C PRO A 147 7.92 -14.01 1.98
N GLU A 148 8.51 -14.36 3.13
CA GLU A 148 7.76 -14.70 4.35
C GLU A 148 7.05 -13.45 4.91
N VAL A 149 7.72 -12.29 4.93
CA VAL A 149 7.15 -11.01 5.35
C VAL A 149 6.04 -10.58 4.39
N ASP A 150 6.29 -10.63 3.06
CA ASP A 150 5.28 -10.28 2.06
C ASP A 150 4.02 -11.14 2.19
N ALA A 151 4.18 -12.44 2.38
CA ALA A 151 3.06 -13.36 2.56
C ALA A 151 2.31 -13.10 3.88
N ALA A 152 3.02 -12.80 4.98
CA ALA A 152 2.41 -12.49 6.27
C ALA A 152 1.64 -11.16 6.22
N LEU A 153 2.20 -10.12 5.62
CA LEU A 153 1.51 -8.83 5.38
C LEU A 153 0.24 -9.02 4.57
N SER A 154 0.32 -9.74 3.45
CA SER A 154 -0.83 -9.99 2.59
C SER A 154 -1.95 -10.73 3.33
N ARG A 155 -1.63 -11.79 4.11
CA ARG A 155 -2.65 -12.52 4.89
C ARG A 155 -3.22 -11.66 6.02
N LEU A 156 -2.38 -10.92 6.72
CA LEU A 156 -2.83 -10.01 7.78
C LEU A 156 -3.79 -8.97 7.22
N ARG A 157 -3.48 -8.34 6.08
CA ARG A 157 -4.35 -7.37 5.41
C ARG A 157 -5.70 -8.00 5.04
N VAL A 158 -5.71 -9.12 4.30
CA VAL A 158 -6.95 -9.80 3.88
C VAL A 158 -7.83 -10.17 5.06
N ASN A 159 -7.24 -10.69 6.15
CA ASN A 159 -8.00 -11.04 7.35
C ASN A 159 -8.53 -9.80 8.07
N SER A 160 -7.75 -8.72 8.12
CA SER A 160 -8.13 -7.46 8.79
C SER A 160 -9.24 -6.73 8.03
N VAL A 161 -9.21 -6.70 6.70
CA VAL A 161 -10.29 -6.15 5.86
C VAL A 161 -11.62 -6.79 6.25
N ARG A 162 -11.66 -8.13 6.34
CA ARG A 162 -12.88 -8.87 6.69
C ARG A 162 -13.33 -8.66 8.14
N GLN A 163 -12.39 -8.70 9.09
CA GLN A 163 -12.71 -8.65 10.52
C GLN A 163 -13.02 -7.24 11.02
N CYS A 164 -12.34 -6.23 10.49
CA CYS A 164 -12.47 -4.84 10.94
C CYS A 164 -13.38 -3.99 10.05
N GLY A 165 -13.98 -4.58 9.02
CA GLY A 165 -14.87 -3.83 8.12
C GLY A 165 -14.13 -2.69 7.39
N ILE A 166 -12.83 -2.88 7.06
CA ILE A 166 -12.07 -1.94 6.27
C ILE A 166 -12.70 -1.84 4.88
N LYS A 167 -12.91 -0.64 4.40
CA LYS A 167 -13.58 -0.39 3.12
C LYS A 167 -12.60 -0.63 1.97
N GLU A 168 -12.96 -1.50 1.04
CA GLU A 168 -12.19 -1.73 -0.19
C GLU A 168 -12.52 -0.64 -1.23
N VAL A 169 -11.48 -0.03 -1.79
CA VAL A 169 -11.56 0.87 -2.96
C VAL A 169 -10.61 0.35 -4.02
N ARG A 170 -11.16 -0.05 -5.16
CA ARG A 170 -10.39 -0.58 -6.29
C ARG A 170 -10.29 0.45 -7.39
N VAL A 171 -9.07 0.79 -7.76
CA VAL A 171 -8.74 1.74 -8.80
C VAL A 171 -8.00 1.00 -9.92
N ILE A 172 -8.47 1.16 -11.14
CA ILE A 172 -7.82 0.60 -12.33
C ILE A 172 -6.99 1.71 -12.96
N SER A 173 -5.72 1.44 -13.24
CA SER A 173 -4.88 2.27 -14.08
C SER A 173 -4.80 1.69 -15.48
N ASN A 174 -5.14 2.52 -16.45
CA ASN A 174 -4.87 2.31 -17.88
C ASN A 174 -4.11 3.52 -18.37
N GLU A 175 -2.95 3.36 -18.99
CA GLU A 175 -2.04 4.44 -19.35
C GLU A 175 -2.63 5.86 -19.22
N TYR A 176 -2.12 6.61 -18.22
CA TYR A 176 -2.43 8.01 -17.92
C TYR A 176 -3.87 8.27 -17.47
N ARG A 177 -4.58 7.24 -16.97
CA ARG A 177 -5.94 7.40 -16.45
C ARG A 177 -6.28 6.42 -15.33
N TYR A 178 -6.88 6.93 -14.25
CA TYR A 178 -7.53 6.13 -13.22
C TYR A 178 -9.02 5.97 -13.47
N GLU A 179 -9.52 4.76 -13.24
CA GLU A 179 -10.94 4.43 -13.25
C GLU A 179 -11.35 3.79 -11.92
N GLY A 180 -12.60 4.00 -11.51
CA GLY A 180 -13.16 3.35 -10.31
C GLY A 180 -12.95 4.09 -8.99
N MET A 181 -12.18 5.20 -8.95
CA MET A 181 -12.06 6.01 -7.73
C MET A 181 -13.38 6.74 -7.45
N PRO A 182 -14.05 6.51 -6.30
CA PRO A 182 -15.24 7.26 -5.92
C PRO A 182 -14.92 8.74 -5.67
N SER A 183 -15.81 9.64 -6.09
CA SER A 183 -15.63 11.07 -5.83
C SER A 183 -15.82 11.46 -4.35
N ASN A 184 -16.51 10.60 -3.57
CA ASN A 184 -16.78 10.83 -2.16
C ASN A 184 -16.59 9.55 -1.36
N LEU A 185 -15.88 9.63 -0.26
CA LEU A 185 -15.68 8.56 0.71
C LEU A 185 -16.16 9.02 2.09
N VAL A 186 -16.56 8.08 2.92
CA VAL A 186 -16.84 8.34 4.36
C VAL A 186 -15.59 7.98 5.15
N GLY A 187 -15.07 8.90 5.95
CA GLY A 187 -13.81 8.74 6.68
C GLY A 187 -13.62 7.41 7.40
N GLY A 188 -12.38 7.01 7.59
CA GLY A 188 -11.99 5.75 8.22
C GLY A 188 -10.82 5.06 7.56
N ALA A 189 -10.72 3.73 7.75
CA ALA A 189 -9.70 2.91 7.14
C ALA A 189 -10.20 2.35 5.79
N PHE A 190 -9.29 2.35 4.81
CA PHE A 190 -9.51 1.87 3.46
C PHE A 190 -8.40 0.91 3.05
N ASP A 191 -8.75 -0.14 2.35
CA ASP A 191 -7.84 -0.99 1.57
C ASP A 191 -7.88 -0.45 0.13
N LEU A 192 -6.89 0.35 -0.23
CA LEU A 192 -6.79 0.95 -1.56
C LEU A 192 -6.01 0.01 -2.47
N THR A 193 -6.69 -0.56 -3.44
CA THR A 193 -6.12 -1.50 -4.42
C THR A 193 -5.94 -0.81 -5.76
N LEU A 194 -4.71 -0.75 -6.24
CA LEU A 194 -4.36 -0.36 -7.60
C LEU A 194 -4.25 -1.60 -8.48
N ILE A 195 -5.01 -1.64 -9.58
CA ILE A 195 -4.96 -2.70 -10.61
C ILE A 195 -4.38 -2.08 -11.87
N ASN A 196 -3.19 -2.51 -12.26
CA ASN A 196 -2.53 -2.00 -13.45
C ASN A 196 -2.86 -2.87 -14.67
N LEU A 197 -3.67 -2.34 -15.58
CA LEU A 197 -3.99 -2.94 -16.88
C LEU A 197 -3.18 -2.34 -18.03
N GLY A 198 -2.31 -1.38 -17.73
CA GLY A 198 -1.43 -0.73 -18.68
C GLY A 198 -0.15 -1.53 -18.99
N VAL A 199 0.73 -0.94 -19.79
CA VAL A 199 2.02 -1.51 -20.20
C VAL A 199 3.21 -0.89 -19.46
N GLU A 200 2.99 0.24 -18.77
CA GLU A 200 3.97 0.90 -17.91
C GLU A 200 3.70 0.61 -16.42
N PRO A 201 4.66 0.75 -15.51
CA PRO A 201 4.40 0.70 -14.07
C PRO A 201 3.58 1.94 -13.65
N HIS A 202 2.62 1.73 -12.76
CA HIS A 202 1.78 2.80 -12.18
C HIS A 202 1.84 2.79 -10.66
N GLU A 203 1.65 3.95 -10.05
CA GLU A 203 1.51 4.11 -8.62
C GLU A 203 0.27 4.95 -8.31
N MET A 204 -0.30 4.80 -7.12
CA MET A 204 -1.44 5.58 -6.68
C MET A 204 -1.06 6.39 -5.44
N ARG A 205 -0.34 7.50 -5.63
CA ARG A 205 0.03 8.39 -4.55
C ARG A 205 -1.17 9.19 -4.08
N VAL A 206 -1.48 9.10 -2.81
CA VAL A 206 -2.58 9.84 -2.19
C VAL A 206 -2.03 11.13 -1.58
N PHE A 207 -2.62 12.25 -1.96
CA PHE A 207 -2.28 13.56 -1.43
C PHE A 207 -3.47 14.16 -0.69
N ARG A 208 -3.25 14.67 0.52
CA ARG A 208 -4.20 15.54 1.18
C ARG A 208 -3.99 16.96 0.68
N ILE A 209 -5.06 17.61 0.24
CA ILE A 209 -5.04 19.01 -0.19
C ILE A 209 -5.20 19.88 1.07
N GLN A 210 -4.38 20.92 1.19
CA GLN A 210 -4.42 21.85 2.32
C GLN A 210 -5.80 22.50 2.47
N GLU A 211 -6.25 22.66 3.69
CA GLU A 211 -7.53 23.34 3.97
C GLU A 211 -7.51 24.77 3.46
N GLY A 212 -8.59 25.19 2.79
CA GLY A 212 -8.70 26.52 2.16
C GLY A 212 -8.16 26.59 0.73
N GLU A 213 -7.39 25.61 0.24
CA GLU A 213 -6.97 25.55 -1.15
C GLU A 213 -8.17 25.24 -2.07
N GLN A 214 -8.40 26.07 -3.09
CA GLN A 214 -9.57 25.96 -3.98
C GLN A 214 -9.24 25.50 -5.40
N ARG A 215 -7.95 25.50 -5.77
CA ARG A 215 -7.54 25.03 -7.11
C ARG A 215 -7.85 23.54 -7.27
N PRO A 216 -8.18 23.08 -8.48
CA PRO A 216 -8.32 21.64 -8.78
C PRO A 216 -7.02 20.88 -8.55
N PHE A 217 -7.12 19.64 -8.09
CA PHE A 217 -5.95 18.79 -7.81
C PHE A 217 -5.01 18.65 -9.02
N ALA A 218 -5.56 18.50 -10.24
CA ALA A 218 -4.76 18.43 -11.47
C ALA A 218 -3.90 19.68 -11.70
N THR A 219 -4.33 20.85 -11.22
CA THR A 219 -3.52 22.07 -11.24
C THR A 219 -2.43 22.05 -10.18
N LEU A 220 -2.75 21.55 -8.98
CA LEU A 220 -1.82 21.50 -7.86
C LEU A 220 -0.67 20.53 -8.10
N ILE A 221 -0.96 19.34 -8.64
CA ILE A 221 0.05 18.31 -8.91
C ILE A 221 0.99 18.69 -10.06
N ALA A 222 0.60 19.63 -10.91
CA ALA A 222 1.43 20.16 -11.99
C ALA A 222 2.28 21.38 -11.59
N LEU A 223 2.19 21.84 -10.36
CA LEU A 223 3.03 22.94 -9.84
C LEU A 223 4.50 22.50 -9.73
N PRO A 224 5.46 23.44 -9.75
CA PRO A 224 6.80 23.18 -9.25
C PRO A 224 6.76 22.54 -7.86
N GLN A 225 7.67 21.60 -7.59
CA GLN A 225 7.60 20.76 -6.40
C GLN A 225 7.52 21.56 -5.08
N ASP A 226 8.33 22.60 -4.94
CA ASP A 226 8.34 23.48 -3.77
C ASP A 226 6.96 24.12 -3.51
N GLN A 227 6.25 24.51 -4.58
CA GLN A 227 4.91 25.07 -4.49
C GLN A 227 3.84 23.99 -4.27
N ALA A 228 4.04 22.79 -4.81
CA ALA A 228 3.15 21.66 -4.55
C ALA A 228 3.25 21.21 -3.08
N ASP A 229 4.45 21.18 -2.52
CA ASP A 229 4.71 20.80 -1.12
C ASP A 229 4.05 21.76 -0.11
N ASP A 230 3.85 23.03 -0.50
CA ASP A 230 3.14 24.01 0.35
C ASP A 230 1.64 23.71 0.50
N VAL A 231 1.04 23.00 -0.47
CA VAL A 231 -0.43 22.81 -0.55
C VAL A 231 -0.87 21.34 -0.61
N LEU A 232 0.05 20.41 -0.83
CA LEU A 232 -0.19 18.99 -0.88
C LEU A 232 0.64 18.25 0.17
N THR A 233 0.01 17.37 0.94
CA THR A 233 0.70 16.47 1.86
C THR A 233 0.53 15.05 1.39
N LEU A 234 1.63 14.35 1.10
CA LEU A 234 1.61 12.93 0.76
C LEU A 234 1.07 12.11 1.94
N VAL A 235 0.13 11.22 1.66
CA VAL A 235 -0.39 10.22 2.59
C VAL A 235 0.19 8.86 2.20
N GLU A 236 0.95 8.27 3.08
CA GLU A 236 1.54 6.94 2.87
C GLU A 236 0.75 5.87 3.64
N PRO A 237 0.79 4.60 3.24
CA PRO A 237 1.59 4.03 2.14
C PRO A 237 1.05 4.34 0.74
N THR A 238 1.79 3.93 -0.31
CA THR A 238 1.46 4.20 -1.72
C THR A 238 1.44 2.89 -2.51
N PRO A 239 0.26 2.39 -2.94
CA PRO A 239 0.18 1.23 -3.84
C PRO A 239 0.93 1.48 -5.15
N SER A 240 1.76 0.51 -5.57
CA SER A 240 2.53 0.57 -6.81
C SER A 240 2.51 -0.77 -7.54
N ALA A 241 1.99 -0.79 -8.77
CA ALA A 241 1.74 -1.99 -9.53
C ALA A 241 2.53 -2.02 -10.85
N LYS A 242 3.21 -3.14 -11.11
CA LYS A 242 3.84 -3.43 -12.41
C LYS A 242 2.76 -3.73 -13.45
N PRO A 243 3.08 -3.65 -14.76
CA PRO A 243 2.17 -4.06 -15.83
C PRO A 243 1.52 -5.43 -15.56
N GLY A 244 0.19 -5.50 -15.67
CA GLY A 244 -0.60 -6.72 -15.47
C GLY A 244 -0.65 -7.22 -14.02
N SER A 245 -0.24 -6.43 -13.04
CA SER A 245 -0.29 -6.78 -11.62
C SER A 245 -1.21 -5.85 -10.82
N ASN A 246 -1.37 -6.13 -9.56
CA ASN A 246 -2.03 -5.26 -8.60
C ASN A 246 -1.18 -5.12 -7.34
N ASP A 247 -1.41 -4.03 -6.64
CA ASP A 247 -0.89 -3.78 -5.29
C ASP A 247 -1.97 -3.11 -4.45
N ALA A 248 -1.88 -3.24 -3.13
CA ALA A 248 -2.88 -2.64 -2.25
C ALA A 248 -2.29 -2.34 -0.87
N ASP A 249 -2.69 -1.20 -0.33
CA ASP A 249 -2.24 -0.73 0.96
C ASP A 249 -3.43 -0.28 1.83
N VAL A 250 -3.31 -0.49 3.14
CA VAL A 250 -4.29 0.00 4.10
C VAL A 250 -3.90 1.38 4.60
N MET A 251 -4.82 2.34 4.49
CA MET A 251 -4.60 3.68 5.00
C MET A 251 -5.80 4.26 5.74
N LYS A 252 -5.55 5.18 6.67
CA LYS A 252 -6.57 5.97 7.35
C LYS A 252 -6.73 7.32 6.66
N LEU A 253 -7.95 7.65 6.24
CA LEU A 253 -8.27 8.95 5.69
C LEU A 253 -9.25 9.68 6.62
N THR A 254 -8.93 10.92 6.97
CA THR A 254 -9.77 11.83 7.76
C THR A 254 -10.54 12.78 6.85
N PRO A 255 -11.63 13.41 7.30
CA PRO A 255 -12.36 14.36 6.48
C PRO A 255 -11.46 15.42 5.83
N GLY A 256 -11.70 15.68 4.53
CA GLY A 256 -10.91 16.64 3.75
C GLY A 256 -10.97 16.38 2.24
N ARG A 257 -10.27 17.24 1.49
CA ARG A 257 -10.06 17.07 0.05
C ARG A 257 -8.77 16.32 -0.20
N TYR A 258 -8.80 15.41 -1.16
CA TYR A 258 -7.68 14.56 -1.53
C TYR A 258 -7.56 14.46 -3.05
N GLY A 259 -6.38 14.02 -3.49
CA GLY A 259 -6.17 13.57 -4.86
C GLY A 259 -5.30 12.33 -4.89
N ILE A 260 -5.45 11.54 -5.94
CA ILE A 260 -4.51 10.47 -6.31
C ILE A 260 -3.81 10.83 -7.60
N ALA A 261 -2.52 10.52 -7.69
CA ALA A 261 -1.72 10.80 -8.88
C ALA A 261 -0.63 9.73 -9.09
N CYS A 262 -0.30 9.45 -10.35
CA CYS A 262 0.88 8.68 -10.71
C CYS A 262 2.03 9.63 -11.07
N LEU A 263 3.13 9.57 -10.32
CA LEU A 263 4.33 10.39 -10.56
C LEU A 263 5.41 9.63 -11.33
N GLN A 264 5.08 8.47 -11.91
CA GLN A 264 5.96 7.80 -12.88
C GLN A 264 6.09 8.67 -14.13
N THR A 265 7.24 8.61 -14.79
CA THR A 265 7.48 9.29 -16.05
C THR A 265 7.12 8.39 -17.23
N GLN A 266 6.54 8.95 -18.27
CA GLN A 266 6.23 8.22 -19.51
C GLN A 266 7.46 7.52 -20.06
N GLY A 267 7.31 6.26 -20.44
CA GLY A 267 8.40 5.39 -20.90
C GLY A 267 9.11 4.66 -19.77
N SER A 268 8.59 4.73 -18.54
CA SER A 268 9.10 3.94 -17.42
C SER A 268 8.90 2.44 -17.64
N THR A 269 9.85 1.66 -17.14
CA THR A 269 9.77 0.20 -17.08
C THR A 269 9.90 -0.24 -15.61
N PRO A 270 9.66 -1.51 -15.27
CA PRO A 270 9.87 -1.98 -13.89
C PRO A 270 11.30 -1.82 -13.35
N THR A 271 12.27 -1.47 -14.19
CA THR A 271 13.69 -1.37 -13.82
C THR A 271 14.35 -0.05 -14.20
N THR A 272 13.68 0.81 -14.96
CA THR A 272 14.25 2.10 -15.43
C THR A 272 13.18 3.18 -15.44
N ASP A 273 13.55 4.38 -15.03
CA ASP A 273 12.70 5.55 -15.18
C ASP A 273 12.59 5.95 -16.65
N GLY A 274 11.42 6.44 -17.06
CA GLY A 274 11.19 7.03 -18.36
C GLY A 274 11.76 8.44 -18.45
N ALA A 275 11.78 8.99 -19.67
CA ALA A 275 12.27 10.35 -19.95
C ALA A 275 11.13 11.32 -20.35
N GLY A 276 9.89 10.83 -20.41
CA GLY A 276 8.72 11.62 -20.78
C GLY A 276 8.15 12.43 -19.62
N PRO A 277 7.01 13.12 -19.82
CA PRO A 277 6.30 13.82 -18.76
C PRO A 277 5.76 12.86 -17.70
N LEU A 278 5.42 13.38 -16.51
CA LEU A 278 4.76 12.61 -15.46
C LEU A 278 3.39 12.13 -15.94
N HIS A 279 2.99 10.90 -15.61
CA HIS A 279 1.68 10.34 -15.92
C HIS A 279 0.54 11.23 -15.38
N ALA A 280 0.71 11.82 -14.20
CA ALA A 280 -0.24 12.79 -13.64
C ALA A 280 -0.52 13.97 -14.58
N THR A 281 0.50 14.47 -15.30
CA THR A 281 0.35 15.59 -16.24
C THR A 281 -0.28 15.16 -17.58
N LEU A 282 -0.28 13.86 -17.87
CA LEU A 282 -0.96 13.26 -19.01
C LEU A 282 -2.42 12.89 -18.73
N GLY A 283 -2.86 13.02 -17.45
CA GLY A 283 -4.25 12.80 -17.06
C GLY A 283 -4.45 11.78 -15.92
N GLU A 284 -3.37 11.11 -15.46
CA GLU A 284 -3.47 10.14 -14.37
C GLU A 284 -3.46 10.83 -12.99
N ALA A 285 -4.49 11.67 -12.79
CA ALA A 285 -4.74 12.40 -11.57
C ALA A 285 -6.26 12.54 -11.34
N VAL A 286 -6.74 12.19 -10.15
CA VAL A 286 -8.16 12.25 -9.79
C VAL A 286 -8.31 12.88 -8.41
N GLU A 287 -9.27 13.80 -8.26
CA GLU A 287 -9.65 14.41 -6.99
C GLU A 287 -10.85 13.71 -6.37
N PHE A 288 -10.86 13.60 -5.04
CA PHE A 288 -11.99 13.07 -4.27
C PHE A 288 -12.09 13.74 -2.90
N THR A 289 -13.23 13.55 -2.23
CA THR A 289 -13.49 14.10 -0.90
C THR A 289 -13.74 12.99 0.10
N VAL A 290 -13.23 13.16 1.32
CA VAL A 290 -13.55 12.33 2.48
C VAL A 290 -14.42 13.13 3.42
N GLN A 291 -15.56 12.58 3.85
CA GLN A 291 -16.55 13.18 4.74
C GLN A 291 -16.54 12.56 6.14
#